data_18fa1666212417f585da15ff1d58dc31
#
_entry.id   18fa1666212417f585da15ff1d58dc31
#
_cell.length_a   1.000
_cell.length_b   1.000
_cell.length_c   1.000
_cell.angle_alpha   90.00
_cell.angle_beta   90.00
_cell.angle_gamma   90.00
#
_symmetry.space_group_name_H-M   'P 1'
#
loop_
_entity.id
_entity.type
_entity.pdbx_description
1 polymer ?
#
loop_
_entity_poly.entity_id
_entity_poly.type
_entity_poly.pdbx_seq_one_letter_code
_entity_poly.pdbx_strand_id
1 'polypeptide(L)'
;MIYLGNGALESDQFNNLISDLCLLHLLGIRLVLVHATRSEVEQALIALGITGQLHQGIRITDAEVLGVVRDVSATQRLQLESQLSQGLPDSPMHGARLRVVSGNFITARPVGIVDGVDFLFTGAHKSHQT
;
A
#
# COMPACT_ATOMS: atom_id res chain seq x y z
N MET A 1 -9.10 -11.85 1.69
CA MET A 1 -8.44 -10.54 1.51
C MET A 1 -7.76 -10.16 2.81
N ILE A 2 -6.51 -9.75 2.75
CA ILE A 2 -5.71 -9.34 3.91
C ILE A 2 -5.26 -7.89 3.68
N TYR A 3 -5.50 -7.04 4.66
CA TYR A 3 -5.08 -5.66 4.65
C TYR A 3 -3.82 -5.48 5.51
N LEU A 4 -2.78 -4.92 4.90
CA LEU A 4 -1.53 -4.59 5.56
C LEU A 4 -1.53 -3.10 5.88
N GLY A 5 -1.59 -2.77 7.16
CA GLY A 5 -1.58 -1.39 7.64
C GLY A 5 -0.27 -0.66 7.39
N ASN A 6 -0.24 0.63 7.72
CA ASN A 6 0.97 1.45 7.61
C ASN A 6 2.11 0.85 8.44
N GLY A 7 3.30 0.80 7.87
CA GLY A 7 4.49 0.27 8.53
C GLY A 7 4.54 -1.26 8.65
N ALA A 8 3.58 -1.99 8.09
CA ALA A 8 3.57 -3.44 8.18
C ALA A 8 4.80 -4.09 7.53
N LEU A 9 5.30 -3.52 6.45
CA LEU A 9 6.49 -4.00 5.73
C LEU A 9 7.81 -3.76 6.47
N GLU A 10 7.82 -2.82 7.40
CA GLU A 10 8.99 -2.45 8.21
C GLU A 10 8.92 -3.06 9.62
N SER A 11 7.86 -3.79 9.92
CA SER A 11 7.66 -4.42 11.22
C SER A 11 8.58 -5.61 11.40
N ASP A 12 9.11 -5.78 12.63
CA ASP A 12 9.85 -6.99 13.02
C ASP A 12 9.02 -8.27 12.88
N GLN A 13 7.71 -8.14 12.88
CA GLN A 13 6.77 -9.26 12.69
C GLN A 13 6.51 -9.59 11.21
N PHE A 14 7.09 -8.84 10.30
CA PHE A 14 6.84 -9.03 8.86
C PHE A 14 7.26 -10.43 8.39
N ASN A 15 8.37 -10.95 8.89
CA ASN A 15 8.81 -12.31 8.58
C ASN A 15 7.81 -13.37 9.04
N ASN A 16 7.19 -13.18 10.20
CA ASN A 16 6.14 -14.08 10.68
C ASN A 16 4.91 -14.00 9.77
N LEU A 17 4.55 -12.82 9.32
CA LEU A 17 3.47 -12.61 8.36
C LEU A 17 3.76 -13.34 7.03
N ILE A 18 4.97 -13.24 6.50
CA ILE A 18 5.38 -13.96 5.28
C ILE A 18 5.23 -15.47 5.46
N SER A 19 5.66 -16.02 6.61
CA SER A 19 5.48 -17.44 6.92
C SER A 19 4.01 -17.85 6.94
N ASP A 20 3.15 -17.06 7.56
CA ASP A 20 1.72 -17.31 7.64
C ASP A 20 1.06 -17.26 6.26
N LEU A 21 1.43 -16.31 5.43
CA LEU A 21 0.95 -16.19 4.05
C LEU A 21 1.36 -17.39 3.19
N CYS A 22 2.62 -17.84 3.33
CA CYS A 22 3.11 -19.03 2.66
C CYS A 22 2.33 -20.27 3.09
N LEU A 23 2.06 -20.44 4.38
CA LEU A 23 1.28 -21.56 4.91
C LEU A 23 -0.15 -21.55 4.34
N LEU A 24 -0.82 -20.40 4.35
CA LEU A 24 -2.17 -20.26 3.79
C LEU A 24 -2.21 -20.62 2.31
N HIS A 25 -1.19 -20.20 1.56
CA HIS A 25 -1.07 -20.55 0.14
C HIS A 25 -0.89 -22.06 -0.07
N LEU A 26 -0.05 -22.70 0.72
CA LEU A 26 0.15 -24.16 0.68
C LEU A 26 -1.11 -24.93 1.01
N LEU A 27 -1.99 -24.39 1.82
CA LEU A 27 -3.32 -24.93 2.12
C LEU A 27 -4.34 -24.72 0.98
N GLY A 28 -3.93 -24.14 -0.13
CA GLY A 28 -4.78 -23.89 -1.29
C GLY A 28 -5.63 -22.62 -1.21
N ILE A 29 -5.39 -21.75 -0.25
CA ILE A 29 -6.12 -20.50 -0.08
C ILE A 29 -5.61 -19.47 -1.08
N ARG A 30 -6.51 -18.87 -1.84
CA ARG A 30 -6.20 -17.73 -2.71
C ARG A 30 -6.18 -16.45 -1.91
N LEU A 31 -5.05 -15.75 -1.96
CA LEU A 31 -4.81 -14.54 -1.17
C LEU A 31 -4.90 -13.29 -2.05
N VAL A 32 -5.55 -12.28 -1.53
CA VAL A 32 -5.51 -10.91 -2.05
C VAL A 32 -4.94 -10.02 -0.95
N LEU A 33 -3.82 -9.39 -1.22
CA LEU A 33 -3.15 -8.48 -0.29
C LEU A 33 -3.42 -7.04 -0.70
N VAL A 34 -3.81 -6.22 0.26
CA VAL A 34 -3.96 -4.78 0.10
C VAL A 34 -3.04 -4.11 1.11
N HIS A 35 -2.12 -3.30 0.65
CA HIS A 35 -1.17 -2.63 1.54
C HIS A 35 -1.40 -1.12 1.58
N ALA A 36 -1.23 -0.53 2.75
CA ALA A 36 -1.27 0.91 2.96
C ALA A 36 0.12 1.51 2.73
N THR A 37 0.15 2.75 2.23
CA THR A 37 1.39 3.47 1.90
C THR A 37 1.45 4.86 2.51
N ARG A 38 0.54 5.20 3.43
CA ARG A 38 0.37 6.56 3.92
C ARG A 38 1.63 7.10 4.61
N SER A 39 2.20 6.34 5.52
CA SER A 39 3.39 6.76 6.28
C SER A 39 4.60 6.96 5.37
N GLU A 40 4.79 6.09 4.42
CA GLU A 40 5.91 6.12 3.48
C GLU A 40 5.77 7.27 2.48
N VAL A 41 4.54 7.56 2.05
CA VAL A 41 4.25 8.74 1.23
C VAL A 41 4.54 10.02 2.00
N GLU A 42 4.12 10.12 3.27
CA GLU A 42 4.42 11.28 4.10
C GLU A 42 5.92 11.51 4.26
N GLN A 43 6.68 10.46 4.52
CA GLN A 43 8.15 10.54 4.61
C GLN A 43 8.78 10.98 3.29
N ALA A 44 8.32 10.43 2.17
CA ALA A 44 8.82 10.81 0.85
C ALA A 44 8.52 12.28 0.52
N LEU A 45 7.33 12.76 0.83
CA LEU A 45 6.97 14.17 0.64
C LEU A 45 7.83 15.11 1.48
N ILE A 46 8.09 14.76 2.74
CA ILE A 46 8.98 15.53 3.61
C ILE A 46 10.41 15.57 3.03
N ALA A 47 10.92 14.42 2.59
CA ALA A 47 12.26 14.34 2.00
C ALA A 47 12.40 15.16 0.71
N LEU A 48 11.34 15.30 -0.07
CA LEU A 48 11.31 16.09 -1.29
C LEU A 48 10.98 17.57 -1.05
N GLY A 49 10.66 17.97 0.19
CA GLY A 49 10.25 19.33 0.53
C GLY A 49 8.88 19.73 -0.02
N ILE A 50 8.03 18.76 -0.31
CA ILE A 50 6.68 18.99 -0.84
C ILE A 50 5.72 19.17 0.34
N THR A 51 5.17 20.39 0.47
CA THR A 51 4.18 20.74 1.49
C THR A 51 2.79 20.75 0.88
N GLY A 52 2.13 19.74 0.64
CA GLY A 52 0.80 19.71 0.03
C GLY A 52 -0.24 20.54 0.80
N GLN A 53 -1.36 20.81 0.17
CA GLN A 53 -2.51 21.48 0.79
C GLN A 53 -3.27 20.51 1.68
N LEU A 54 -3.67 21.00 2.85
CA LEU A 54 -4.52 20.27 3.80
C LEU A 54 -5.90 20.93 3.84
N HIS A 55 -6.95 20.13 3.80
CA HIS A 55 -8.30 20.56 4.05
C HIS A 55 -8.92 19.66 5.13
N GLN A 56 -9.28 20.26 6.27
CA GLN A 56 -9.79 19.52 7.44
C GLN A 56 -8.92 18.29 7.83
N GLY A 57 -7.60 18.47 7.80
CA GLY A 57 -6.64 17.41 8.13
C GLY A 57 -6.46 16.34 7.03
N ILE A 58 -7.14 16.48 5.90
CA ILE A 58 -6.98 15.60 4.75
C ILE A 58 -6.06 16.26 3.73
N ARG A 59 -5.02 15.55 3.32
CA ARG A 59 -4.13 16.03 2.27
C ARG A 59 -4.82 15.96 0.93
N ILE A 60 -4.79 17.07 0.19
CA ILE A 60 -5.22 17.13 -1.21
C ILE A 60 -4.11 16.52 -2.07
N THR A 61 -4.45 15.49 -2.83
CA THR A 61 -3.51 14.81 -3.72
C THR A 61 -3.57 15.46 -5.11
N ASP A 62 -2.67 16.41 -5.35
CA ASP A 62 -2.46 17.00 -6.67
C ASP A 62 -1.59 16.08 -7.56
N ALA A 63 -1.27 16.53 -8.76
CA ALA A 63 -0.49 15.73 -9.70
C ALA A 63 0.93 15.43 -9.20
N GLU A 64 1.56 16.34 -8.47
CA GLU A 64 2.90 16.15 -7.89
C GLU A 64 2.86 15.13 -6.77
N VAL A 65 1.94 15.27 -5.83
CA VAL A 65 1.72 14.31 -4.75
C VAL A 65 1.31 12.94 -5.29
N LEU A 66 0.47 12.91 -6.32
CA LEU A 66 0.07 11.65 -6.97
C LEU A 66 1.27 10.91 -7.57
N GLY A 67 2.23 11.64 -8.15
CA GLY A 67 3.49 11.06 -8.63
C GLY A 67 4.26 10.37 -7.51
N VAL A 68 4.39 11.00 -6.35
CA VAL A 68 5.03 10.43 -5.16
C VAL A 68 4.28 9.21 -4.66
N VAL A 69 2.96 9.27 -4.57
CA VAL A 69 2.11 8.13 -4.15
C VAL A 69 2.33 6.93 -5.07
N ARG A 70 2.35 7.16 -6.38
CA ARG A 70 2.59 6.12 -7.37
C ARG A 70 3.95 5.47 -7.19
N ASP A 71 5.01 6.26 -7.04
CA ASP A 71 6.38 5.78 -6.94
C ASP A 71 6.60 5.00 -5.64
N VAL A 72 6.10 5.50 -4.52
CA VAL A 72 6.13 4.80 -3.23
C VAL A 72 5.35 3.49 -3.28
N SER A 73 4.14 3.51 -3.82
CA SER A 73 3.30 2.33 -3.92
C SER A 73 3.92 1.25 -4.82
N ALA A 74 4.54 1.65 -5.93
CA ALA A 74 5.23 0.74 -6.83
C ALA A 74 6.45 0.10 -6.15
N THR A 75 7.23 0.88 -5.41
CA THR A 75 8.41 0.40 -4.67
C THR A 75 8.01 -0.62 -3.61
N GLN A 76 7.00 -0.31 -2.80
CA GLN A 76 6.53 -1.25 -1.77
C GLN A 76 5.94 -2.52 -2.37
N ARG A 77 5.19 -2.40 -3.45
CA ARG A 77 4.66 -3.56 -4.16
C ARG A 77 5.77 -4.50 -4.62
N LEU A 78 6.82 -3.96 -5.28
CA LEU A 78 7.96 -4.75 -5.74
C LEU A 78 8.72 -5.38 -4.58
N GLN A 79 8.89 -4.68 -3.48
CA GLN A 79 9.49 -5.20 -2.26
C GLN A 79 8.70 -6.38 -1.70
N LEU A 80 7.40 -6.25 -1.59
CA LEU A 80 6.52 -7.30 -1.10
C LEU A 80 6.52 -8.51 -2.04
N GLU A 81 6.43 -8.30 -3.35
CA GLU A 81 6.53 -9.38 -4.35
C GLU A 81 7.86 -10.13 -4.23
N SER A 82 8.96 -9.40 -4.09
CA SER A 82 10.29 -9.99 -3.95
C SER A 82 10.39 -10.87 -2.70
N GLN A 83 9.96 -10.37 -1.56
CA GLN A 83 10.02 -11.10 -0.29
C GLN A 83 9.13 -12.35 -0.29
N LEU A 84 7.93 -12.25 -0.83
CA LEU A 84 7.02 -13.40 -0.95
C LEU A 84 7.56 -14.44 -1.94
N SER A 85 8.19 -14.02 -3.03
CA SER A 85 8.73 -14.91 -4.05
C SER A 85 10.01 -15.63 -3.59
N GLN A 86 10.81 -15.00 -2.75
CA GLN A 86 12.06 -15.60 -2.21
C GLN A 86 11.78 -16.53 -1.04
N GLY A 87 10.67 -16.35 -0.32
CA GLY A 87 10.41 -17.04 0.93
C GLY A 87 11.35 -16.58 2.04
N LEU A 88 11.41 -17.35 3.14
CA LEU A 88 12.29 -17.10 4.28
C LEU A 88 13.44 -18.09 4.27
N PRO A 89 14.70 -17.66 4.13
CA PRO A 89 15.87 -18.55 4.00
C PRO A 89 16.01 -19.54 5.17
N ASP A 90 15.72 -19.10 6.40
CA ASP A 90 15.90 -19.86 7.63
C ASP A 90 14.60 -20.45 8.18
N SER A 91 13.59 -20.59 7.34
CA SER A 91 12.26 -21.07 7.72
C SER A 91 11.96 -22.45 7.11
N PRO A 92 11.13 -23.28 7.73
CA PRO A 92 10.57 -24.48 7.10
C PRO A 92 9.83 -24.19 5.77
N MET A 93 9.43 -22.95 5.56
CA MET A 93 8.79 -22.44 4.33
C MET A 93 9.78 -22.03 3.26
N HIS A 94 11.09 -22.29 3.46
CA HIS A 94 12.14 -22.00 2.51
C HIS A 94 11.94 -22.75 1.24
N GLY A 95 11.36 -22.79 0.41
CA GLY A 95 11.04 -23.54 -0.82
C GLY A 95 9.61 -23.30 -1.28
N ALA A 96 8.78 -22.71 -0.43
CA ALA A 96 7.46 -22.26 -0.80
C ALA A 96 7.57 -21.01 -1.67
N ARG A 97 7.59 -21.20 -2.97
CA ARG A 97 7.61 -20.10 -3.94
C ARG A 97 6.20 -19.62 -4.21
N LEU A 98 5.87 -18.46 -3.67
CA LEU A 98 4.64 -17.77 -3.99
C LEU A 98 4.78 -17.05 -5.33
N ARG A 99 3.87 -17.31 -6.24
CA ARG A 99 3.69 -16.46 -7.43
C ARG A 99 2.80 -15.28 -7.03
N VAL A 100 3.40 -14.10 -7.03
CA VAL A 100 2.68 -12.86 -6.75
C VAL A 100 2.39 -12.16 -8.07
N VAL A 101 1.14 -11.81 -8.25
CA VAL A 101 0.68 -11.06 -9.42
C VAL A 101 0.06 -9.77 -8.96
N SER A 102 0.47 -8.67 -9.54
CA SER A 102 -0.14 -7.36 -9.34
C SER A 102 -0.99 -7.00 -10.55
N GLY A 103 -2.05 -6.25 -10.30
CA GLY A 103 -2.94 -5.82 -11.36
C GLY A 103 -3.39 -4.38 -11.19
N ASN A 104 -3.91 -3.82 -12.25
CA ASN A 104 -4.43 -2.46 -12.31
C ASN A 104 -5.87 -2.40 -11.79
N PHE A 105 -6.11 -2.91 -10.59
CA PHE A 105 -7.44 -3.00 -9.98
C PHE A 105 -7.94 -1.67 -9.42
N ILE A 106 -7.02 -0.75 -9.12
CA ILE A 106 -7.32 0.57 -8.56
C ILE A 106 -6.63 1.63 -9.42
N THR A 107 -7.41 2.57 -9.92
CA THR A 107 -6.92 3.71 -10.70
C THR A 107 -7.32 5.01 -10.03
N ALA A 108 -6.42 6.00 -10.07
CA ALA A 108 -6.73 7.33 -9.58
C ALA A 108 -7.66 8.06 -10.57
N ARG A 109 -8.69 8.69 -10.03
CA ARG A 109 -9.58 9.60 -10.76
C ARG A 109 -9.77 10.87 -9.97
N PRO A 110 -9.94 12.03 -10.64
CA PRO A 110 -10.30 13.25 -9.94
C PRO A 110 -11.60 13.07 -9.15
N VAL A 111 -11.61 13.49 -7.90
CA VAL A 111 -12.79 13.45 -7.03
C VAL A 111 -13.78 14.56 -7.39
N GLY A 112 -13.25 15.71 -7.78
CA GLY A 112 -14.01 16.91 -8.05
C GLY A 112 -14.08 17.84 -6.83
N ILE A 113 -15.02 18.77 -6.90
CA ILE A 113 -15.19 19.80 -5.88
C ILE A 113 -16.15 19.31 -4.81
N VAL A 114 -15.70 19.35 -3.55
CA VAL A 114 -16.50 19.05 -2.36
C VAL A 114 -16.40 20.24 -1.42
N ASP A 115 -17.54 20.76 -0.95
CA ASP A 115 -17.60 21.94 -0.07
C ASP A 115 -16.79 23.15 -0.58
N GLY A 116 -16.81 23.37 -1.89
CA GLY A 116 -16.10 24.47 -2.54
C GLY A 116 -14.59 24.26 -2.72
N VAL A 117 -14.06 23.10 -2.36
CA VAL A 117 -12.63 22.74 -2.50
C VAL A 117 -12.49 21.62 -3.53
N ASP A 118 -11.55 21.79 -4.48
CA ASP A 118 -11.20 20.73 -5.41
C ASP A 118 -10.22 19.75 -4.74
N PHE A 119 -10.67 18.53 -4.51
CA PHE A 119 -9.89 17.47 -3.88
C PHE A 119 -8.98 16.71 -4.86
N LEU A 120 -9.03 17.05 -6.14
CA LEU A 120 -8.20 16.44 -7.17
C LEU A 120 -8.21 14.89 -7.08
N PHE A 121 -7.08 14.26 -6.86
CA PHE A 121 -6.93 12.81 -6.79
C PHE A 121 -6.99 12.24 -5.36
N THR A 122 -7.47 13.00 -4.42
CA THR A 122 -7.60 12.54 -3.02
C THR A 122 -8.54 11.33 -2.93
N GLY A 123 -8.14 10.32 -2.19
CA GLY A 123 -8.97 9.13 -1.98
C GLY A 123 -10.33 9.49 -1.37
N ALA A 124 -11.40 8.99 -1.94
CA ALA A 124 -12.74 9.21 -1.43
C ALA A 124 -12.87 8.64 -0.01
N HIS A 125 -12.97 9.52 0.97
CA HIS A 125 -13.38 9.14 2.31
C HIS A 125 -14.89 8.91 2.25
N LYS A 126 -15.31 7.65 2.19
CA LYS A 126 -16.69 7.34 2.52
C LYS A 126 -16.85 7.61 4.02
N SER A 127 -17.28 8.80 4.38
CA SER A 127 -17.90 8.98 5.66
C SER A 127 -19.09 8.03 5.70
N HIS A 128 -19.05 7.02 6.55
CA HIS A 128 -20.25 6.31 6.94
C HIS A 128 -21.19 7.32 7.58
N GLN A 129 -22.05 7.90 6.80
CA GLN A 129 -23.29 8.42 7.32
C GLN A 129 -24.18 7.20 7.54
N THR A 130 -24.24 6.79 8.78
CA THR A 130 -25.37 6.02 9.30
C THR A 130 -26.66 6.76 9.13
#